data_e20fa8f9dc1733881de52c0a90b68849
#
_entry.id   e20fa8f9dc1733881de52c0a90b68849
#
_cell.length_a   1.000
_cell.length_b   1.000
_cell.length_c   1.000
_cell.angle_alpha   90.00
_cell.angle_beta   90.00
_cell.angle_gamma   90.00
#
_symmetry.space_group_name_H-M   'P 1'
#
loop_
_entity.id
_entity.type
_entity.pdbx_description
1 polymer ?
#
loop_
_entity_poly.entity_id
_entity_poly.type
_entity_poly.pdbx_seq_one_letter_code
_entity_poly.pdbx_strand_id
1 'polypeptide(L)' 'MYIGIDLGGTNIAAGIVDEGGKILYSASVPTMKERNWTEIVKDMASLAERVVAGAG' A
#
# COMPACT_ATOMS: atom_id res chain seq x y z
N MET A 1 -7.85 -7.67 -11.76
CA MET A 1 -7.21 -6.58 -10.99
C MET A 1 -6.67 -7.12 -9.68
N TYR A 2 -5.46 -6.79 -9.35
CA TYR A 2 -4.80 -7.28 -8.14
C TYR A 2 -4.27 -6.11 -7.32
N ILE A 3 -4.29 -6.26 -6.01
CA ILE A 3 -3.64 -5.30 -5.13
C ILE A 3 -2.42 -5.95 -4.51
N GLY A 4 -1.28 -5.28 -4.54
CA GLY A 4 -0.06 -5.72 -3.90
C GLY A 4 0.35 -4.75 -2.81
N ILE A 5 0.76 -5.27 -1.66
CA ILE A 5 1.25 -4.46 -0.56
C ILE A 5 2.62 -4.97 -0.16
N ASP A 6 3.58 -4.07 -0.09
CA ASP A 6 4.94 -4.40 0.32
C ASP A 6 5.28 -3.63 1.60
N LEU A 7 5.60 -4.36 2.65
CA LEU A 7 5.99 -3.78 3.92
C LEU A 7 7.52 -3.84 4.05
N GLY A 8 8.16 -2.71 3.83
CA GLY A 8 9.60 -2.60 4.00
C GLY A 8 9.98 -1.98 5.34
N GLY A 9 11.24 -2.02 5.67
CA GLY A 9 11.76 -1.42 6.91
C GLY A 9 11.63 0.10 6.95
N THR A 10 11.57 0.75 5.79
CA THR A 10 11.49 2.21 5.69
C THR A 10 10.17 2.71 5.15
N ASN A 11 9.54 1.96 4.25
CA ASN A 11 8.29 2.39 3.60
C ASN A 11 7.32 1.23 3.45
N ILE A 12 6.04 1.57 3.46
CA ILE A 12 4.96 0.68 3.07
C ILE A 12 4.51 1.12 1.69
N ALA A 13 4.48 0.23 0.73
CA ALA A 13 4.04 0.54 -0.63
C ALA A 13 2.84 -0.33 -1.00
N ALA A 14 1.91 0.23 -1.74
CA ALA A 14 0.77 -0.52 -2.26
C ALA A 14 0.50 -0.11 -3.69
N GLY A 15 0.02 -1.04 -4.49
CA GLY A 15 -0.29 -0.77 -5.89
C GLY A 15 -1.42 -1.62 -6.42
N ILE A 16 -2.10 -1.11 -7.42
CA ILE A 16 -3.14 -1.83 -8.16
C ILE A 16 -2.55 -2.20 -9.51
N VAL A 17 -2.68 -3.47 -9.87
CA VAL A 17 -2.11 -4.02 -11.09
C VAL A 17 -3.22 -4.69 -11.88
N ASP A 18 -3.25 -4.52 -13.19
CA ASP A 18 -4.21 -5.19 -14.05
C ASP A 18 -3.75 -6.63 -14.34
N GLU A 19 -4.55 -7.39 -15.05
CA GLU A 19 -4.29 -8.80 -15.38
C GLU A 19 -3.07 -8.99 -16.29
N GLY A 20 -2.68 -7.95 -17.00
CA GLY A 20 -1.49 -7.94 -17.83
C GLY A 20 -0.21 -7.56 -17.11
N GLY A 21 -0.30 -7.24 -15.81
CA GLY A 21 0.85 -6.84 -15.02
C GLY A 21 1.16 -5.34 -15.04
N LYS A 22 0.28 -4.54 -15.62
CA LYS A 22 0.48 -3.10 -15.68
C LYS A 22 0.04 -2.44 -14.37
N ILE A 23 0.87 -1.58 -13.83
CA ILE A 23 0.55 -0.82 -12.63
C ILE A 23 -0.39 0.32 -13.00
N LEU A 24 -1.60 0.30 -12.43
CA LEU A 24 -2.63 1.31 -12.69
C LEU A 24 -2.53 2.47 -11.72
N TYR A 25 -2.14 2.19 -10.48
CA TYR A 25 -1.99 3.20 -9.44
C TYR A 25 -1.08 2.65 -8.35
N SER A 26 -0.26 3.48 -7.77
CA SER A 26 0.56 3.08 -6.63
C SER A 26 0.78 4.26 -5.69
N ALA A 27 1.02 3.95 -4.44
CA ALA A 27 1.30 4.94 -3.41
C ALA A 27 2.18 4.32 -2.33
N SER A 28 2.91 5.15 -1.59
CA SER A 28 3.71 4.67 -0.48
C SER A 28 3.69 5.67 0.66
N VAL A 29 3.91 5.18 1.87
CA VAL A 29 4.02 6.00 3.07
C VAL A 29 5.19 5.50 3.91
N PRO A 30 5.82 6.34 4.74
CA PRO A 30 6.89 5.89 5.64
C PRO A 30 6.37 4.86 6.64
N THR A 31 7.13 3.81 6.90
CA THR A 31 6.76 2.79 7.88
C THR A 31 6.83 3.33 9.31
N MET A 32 7.85 4.13 9.60
CA MET A 32 8.07 4.68 10.94
C MET A 32 8.05 3.56 12.00
N LYS A 33 9.00 2.67 11.92
CA LYS A 33 9.04 1.40 12.67
C LYS A 33 9.17 1.55 14.21
N GLU A 34 9.46 2.71 14.73
CA GLU A 34 9.40 2.97 16.17
C GLU A 34 7.97 3.06 16.70
N ARG A 35 6.98 3.08 15.82
CA ARG A 35 5.57 3.01 16.21
C ARG A 35 5.19 1.59 16.54
N ASN A 36 4.11 1.44 17.30
CA ASN A 36 3.51 0.16 17.59
C ASN A 36 3.01 -0.50 16.28
N TRP A 37 3.06 -1.80 16.23
CA TRP A 37 2.64 -2.55 15.06
C TRP A 37 1.17 -2.30 14.68
N THR A 38 0.31 -2.00 15.64
CA THR A 38 -1.10 -1.67 15.38
C THR A 38 -1.24 -0.43 14.51
N GLU A 39 -0.39 0.58 14.73
CA GLU A 39 -0.38 1.79 13.91
C GLU A 39 0.10 1.50 12.49
N ILE A 40 1.06 0.61 12.35
CA ILE A 40 1.57 0.20 11.05
C ILE A 40 0.49 -0.54 10.26
N VAL A 41 -0.24 -1.44 10.91
CA VAL A 41 -1.34 -2.18 10.28
C VAL A 41 -2.45 -1.23 9.85
N LYS A 42 -2.77 -0.22 10.64
CA LYS A 42 -3.76 0.79 10.26
C LYS A 42 -3.33 1.56 9.02
N ASP A 43 -2.05 1.90 8.93
CA ASP A 43 -1.51 2.59 7.77
C ASP A 43 -1.57 1.73 6.52
N MET A 44 -1.30 0.43 6.63
CA MET A 44 -1.42 -0.50 5.52
C MET A 44 -2.86 -0.56 5.01
N ALA A 45 -3.83 -0.65 5.91
CA ALA A 45 -5.24 -0.68 5.55
C ALA A 45 -5.67 0.63 4.87
N SER A 46 -5.27 1.77 5.41
CA SER A 46 -5.57 3.07 4.83
C SER A 46 -4.95 3.22 3.44
N LEU A 47 -3.72 2.76 3.28
CA LEU A 47 -3.03 2.82 2.01
C LEU A 47 -3.72 1.96 0.96
N ALA A 48 -4.15 0.76 1.35
CA ALA A 48 -4.90 -0.13 0.45
C ALA A 48 -6.19 0.54 -0.03
N GLU A 49 -6.92 1.17 0.87
CA GLU A 49 -8.13 1.91 0.50
C GLU A 49 -7.85 3.04 -0.47
N ARG A 50 -6.75 3.77 -0.26
CA ARG A 50 -6.35 4.88 -1.12
C ARG A 50 -6.02 4.42 -2.53
N VAL A 51 -5.30 3.32 -2.68
CA VAL A 51 -4.95 2.84 -4.02
C VAL A 51 -6.16 2.29 -4.76
N VAL A 52 -7.08 1.65 -4.07
CA VAL A 52 -8.33 1.19 -4.68
C VAL A 52 -9.17 2.38 -5.14
N ALA A 53 -9.29 3.40 -4.33
CA ALA A 53 -10.03 4.62 -4.68
C ALA A 53 -9.35 5.35 -5.85
N GLY A 54 -8.02 5.41 -5.85
CA GLY A 54 -7.26 6.07 -6.91
C GLY A 54 -7.36 5.36 -8.26
N ALA A 55 -7.43 4.03 -8.25
CA ALA A 55 -7.55 3.23 -9.45
C ALA A 55 -8.97 3.15 -9.98
N GLY A 56 -9.91 3.29 -9.10
CA GLY A 56 -11.32 3.15 -9.42
C GLY A 56 -11.97 4.41 -9.81
#